data_da4e1e08d8184c839be040198d18ee8a
#
_entry.id   da4e1e08d8184c839be040198d18ee8a
#
_cell.length_a   1.000
_cell.length_b   1.000
_cell.length_c   1.000
_cell.angle_alpha   90.00
_cell.angle_beta   90.00
_cell.angle_gamma   90.00
#
_symmetry.space_group_name_H-M   'P 1'
#
loop_
_entity.id
_entity.type
_entity.pdbx_description
1 polymer ?
#
loop_
_entity_poly.entity_id
_entity_poly.type
_entity_poly.pdbx_seq_one_letter_code
_entity_poly.pdbx_strand_id
1 'polypeptide(L)'
;MLICPHCQFENPNDNKFCQNCGTSLIHKDCPQCSTQVALNIQHCPNCNAECGTIWWAIITQKTPIAILEDGVSNSSLLSQLAVGSFLDPQQRYQLLESIPSPVMAMNVEVQVRVLDCRPYQISPIEAMLENDPKGLMMPPVGVGGIPSFAKAYIALPAEIPAGIPRIHDAWEQDHIQVILVEDRSDWQLLANLWQDNTTHPLQILHCCYQMIQLWAVLEPLNCRQSLLELSNLRLDEDQTLGLQRLYVEKSAGNLPNIEQPLNIKALGRFWENLCRESQRTHIGSVVHMLEDLEIGKIETLAQLRSRLEEIASEIELPTQPDFSTMEDNYTTASNDDAEEVNDRNEDAPTILLSMQLKTVEDTGRTDVGRQRNHNEDYFGIETNLQKVELPRSRTLQARGLYVLCDGMGGHAGGEVASELAVKTVQQYFQEKWVSQELPTVETIREAVYLANQKIYDLNQQDSRSGVGRMGTTLVMLLVQNTKVAVAHVGDSRLYRLTRKGGLVQVTVDHEVGQREISKGIEPSIAYARPDAYQLTQALGPRDENSLYPDVEFFEIHEDTLLLLASDGLSDNDLLESNYQTYLEPLLSSGVNLELGLSDLIDLANEYNGHDNITGILVRVKVCPNQQSFQ
;
A
#
# COMPACT_ATOMS: atom_id res chain seq x y z
N MET A 1 0.46 13.37 25.42
CA MET A 1 1.17 12.11 25.77
C MET A 1 2.11 11.75 24.63
N LEU A 2 3.15 10.96 24.89
CA LEU A 2 4.02 10.43 23.85
C LEU A 2 3.59 9.02 23.50
N ILE A 3 3.40 8.75 22.22
CA ILE A 3 3.13 7.39 21.73
C ILE A 3 4.44 6.74 21.35
N CYS A 4 4.69 5.55 21.85
CA CYS A 4 5.87 4.79 21.48
C CYS A 4 5.76 4.34 20.01
N PRO A 5 6.73 4.63 19.13
CA PRO A 5 6.68 4.20 17.74
C PRO A 5 6.76 2.68 17.58
N HIS A 6 7.27 1.97 18.59
CA HIS A 6 7.50 0.53 18.55
C HIS A 6 6.29 -0.28 19.08
N CYS A 7 5.73 0.11 20.24
CA CYS A 7 4.69 -0.69 20.89
C CYS A 7 3.38 0.08 21.15
N GLN A 8 3.21 1.25 20.57
CA GLN A 8 2.03 2.13 20.68
C GLN A 8 1.60 2.47 22.13
N PHE A 9 2.46 2.16 23.11
CA PHE A 9 2.18 2.46 24.52
C PHE A 9 2.22 3.96 24.78
N GLU A 10 1.21 4.46 25.50
CA GLU A 10 1.11 5.86 25.89
C GLU A 10 2.07 6.19 27.04
N ASN A 11 2.97 7.13 26.84
CA ASN A 11 3.96 7.55 27.82
C ASN A 11 3.75 9.00 28.25
N PRO A 12 4.13 9.37 29.50
CA PRO A 12 4.24 10.78 29.93
C PRO A 12 5.18 11.57 29.02
N ASN A 13 4.89 12.88 28.84
CA ASN A 13 5.67 13.76 27.93
C ASN A 13 7.15 13.92 28.30
N ASP A 14 7.55 13.63 29.51
CA ASP A 14 8.91 13.82 30.06
C ASP A 14 9.74 12.53 29.95
N ASN A 15 9.15 11.43 29.50
CA ASN A 15 9.86 10.16 29.38
C ASN A 15 10.84 10.21 28.19
N LYS A 16 12.04 9.73 28.41
CA LYS A 16 13.06 9.55 27.38
C LYS A 16 13.02 8.18 26.73
N PHE A 17 12.43 7.22 27.41
CA PHE A 17 12.30 5.84 26.97
C PHE A 17 10.88 5.36 27.27
N CYS A 18 10.38 4.48 26.42
CA CYS A 18 9.08 3.85 26.61
C CYS A 18 9.08 2.99 27.88
N GLN A 19 8.05 3.16 28.70
CA GLN A 19 7.90 2.39 29.96
C GLN A 19 7.58 0.92 29.72
N ASN A 20 7.03 0.59 28.55
CA ASN A 20 6.65 -0.77 28.21
C ASN A 20 7.81 -1.55 27.54
N CYS A 21 8.43 -1.00 26.47
CA CYS A 21 9.42 -1.73 25.66
C CYS A 21 10.84 -1.15 25.69
N GLY A 22 11.07 -0.02 26.39
CA GLY A 22 12.40 0.58 26.50
C GLY A 22 12.87 1.39 25.26
N THR A 23 12.09 1.45 24.18
CA THR A 23 12.42 2.21 22.97
C THR A 23 12.66 3.69 23.30
N SER A 24 13.65 4.30 22.65
CA SER A 24 13.94 5.74 22.82
C SER A 24 12.79 6.59 22.30
N LEU A 25 12.34 7.55 23.11
CA LEU A 25 11.30 8.52 22.76
C LEU A 25 11.90 9.89 22.38
N ILE A 26 13.22 10.01 22.35
CA ILE A 26 13.96 11.25 22.01
C ILE A 26 14.89 11.07 20.80
N HIS A 27 15.06 9.85 20.32
CA HIS A 27 15.80 9.52 19.11
C HIS A 27 14.98 8.61 18.22
N LYS A 28 15.29 8.61 16.94
CA LYS A 28 14.78 7.68 15.93
C LYS A 28 15.95 7.10 15.14
N ASP A 29 15.75 5.97 14.50
CA ASP A 29 16.74 5.38 13.62
C ASP A 29 16.57 5.90 12.19
N CYS A 30 17.70 6.13 11.52
CA CYS A 30 17.70 6.54 10.12
C CYS A 30 17.15 5.38 9.26
N PRO A 31 16.15 5.60 8.40
CA PRO A 31 15.55 4.53 7.60
C PRO A 31 16.51 3.90 6.58
N GLN A 32 17.65 4.55 6.30
CA GLN A 32 18.59 4.08 5.29
C GLN A 32 19.86 3.44 5.89
N CYS A 33 20.30 3.84 7.08
CA CYS A 33 21.57 3.35 7.67
C CYS A 33 21.48 3.03 9.16
N SER A 34 20.29 3.01 9.76
CA SER A 34 20.02 2.73 11.19
C SER A 34 20.85 3.55 12.18
N THR A 35 21.48 4.64 11.75
CA THR A 35 22.15 5.54 12.69
C THR A 35 21.12 6.24 13.56
N GLN A 36 21.26 6.17 14.88
CA GLN A 36 20.40 6.89 15.81
C GLN A 36 20.55 8.40 15.64
N VAL A 37 19.44 9.08 15.37
CA VAL A 37 19.40 10.54 15.17
C VAL A 37 18.36 11.18 16.09
N ALA A 38 18.58 12.43 16.48
CA ALA A 38 17.59 13.16 17.27
C ALA A 38 16.32 13.45 16.43
N LEU A 39 15.15 13.55 17.07
CA LEU A 39 13.86 13.74 16.41
C LEU A 39 13.78 15.02 15.58
N ASN A 40 14.53 16.05 15.94
CA ASN A 40 14.56 17.37 15.29
C ASN A 40 15.59 17.46 14.14
N ILE A 41 16.12 16.35 13.67
CA ILE A 41 17.07 16.33 12.54
C ILE A 41 16.34 15.97 11.26
N GLN A 42 16.51 16.79 10.21
CA GLN A 42 15.95 16.56 8.89
C GLN A 42 16.73 15.50 8.10
N HIS A 43 18.05 15.59 8.08
CA HIS A 43 18.91 14.67 7.32
C HIS A 43 19.87 13.92 8.23
N CYS A 44 20.08 12.65 7.97
CA CYS A 44 20.99 11.81 8.71
C CYS A 44 22.44 12.32 8.60
N PRO A 45 23.16 12.53 9.71
CA PRO A 45 24.53 12.99 9.66
C PRO A 45 25.51 11.97 9.09
N ASN A 46 25.12 10.69 9.00
CA ASN A 46 25.98 9.62 8.51
C ASN A 46 25.80 9.37 7.00
N CYS A 47 24.57 9.25 6.49
CA CYS A 47 24.29 8.91 5.09
C CYS A 47 23.61 10.03 4.30
N ASN A 48 23.27 11.15 4.95
CA ASN A 48 22.55 12.29 4.38
C ASN A 48 21.12 11.99 3.86
N ALA A 49 20.55 10.83 4.19
CA ALA A 49 19.16 10.52 3.87
C ALA A 49 18.20 11.44 4.65
N GLU A 50 17.09 11.81 4.05
CA GLU A 50 16.01 12.50 4.75
C GLU A 50 15.41 11.55 5.78
N CYS A 51 15.42 11.95 7.04
CA CYS A 51 14.92 11.18 8.17
C CYS A 51 14.02 12.02 9.07
N GLY A 52 13.74 13.27 8.68
CA GLY A 52 12.81 14.17 9.38
C GLY A 52 11.35 13.70 9.21
N THR A 53 10.52 13.92 10.23
CA THR A 53 9.05 13.82 10.06
C THR A 53 8.56 15.17 9.53
N ILE A 54 8.15 15.20 8.27
CA ILE A 54 7.84 16.44 7.55
C ILE A 54 6.36 16.48 7.25
N TRP A 55 5.77 17.68 7.44
CA TRP A 55 4.39 17.99 7.12
C TRP A 55 4.30 19.15 6.15
N TRP A 56 3.25 19.19 5.35
CA TRP A 56 2.90 20.29 4.48
C TRP A 56 2.02 21.29 5.24
N ALA A 57 2.55 22.48 5.53
CA ALA A 57 1.85 23.53 6.24
C ALA A 57 1.14 24.46 5.26
N ILE A 58 -0.17 24.67 5.46
CA ILE A 58 -1.00 25.65 4.79
C ILE A 58 -1.29 26.75 5.79
N ILE A 59 -0.75 27.94 5.52
CA ILE A 59 -0.81 29.10 6.43
C ILE A 59 -1.62 30.19 5.76
N THR A 60 -2.70 30.61 6.40
CA THR A 60 -3.55 31.70 5.91
C THR A 60 -3.57 32.84 6.93
N GLN A 61 -3.28 34.06 6.49
CA GLN A 61 -3.41 35.26 7.32
C GLN A 61 -4.66 36.02 6.95
N LYS A 62 -5.56 36.23 7.93
CA LYS A 62 -6.74 37.11 7.82
C LYS A 62 -6.35 38.53 8.17
N THR A 63 -6.49 39.48 7.25
CA THR A 63 -6.28 40.89 7.54
C THR A 63 -7.48 41.43 8.32
N PRO A 64 -7.30 42.02 9.53
CA PRO A 64 -8.40 42.64 10.25
C PRO A 64 -8.97 43.82 9.45
N ILE A 65 -10.28 43.89 9.27
CA ILE A 65 -10.98 44.95 8.51
C ILE A 65 -10.80 46.37 9.12
N ALA A 66 -10.29 46.47 10.35
CA ALA A 66 -10.22 47.71 11.12
C ALA A 66 -8.94 48.56 10.90
N ILE A 67 -8.02 48.22 9.99
CA ILE A 67 -6.71 48.90 9.86
C ILE A 67 -6.61 49.75 8.57
N LEU A 68 -7.70 50.18 8.00
CA LEU A 68 -7.68 51.06 6.80
C LEU A 68 -7.58 52.55 7.10
N GLU A 69 -7.58 53.00 8.36
CA GLU A 69 -7.62 54.44 8.67
C GLU A 69 -6.31 55.06 9.19
N ASP A 70 -5.32 54.26 9.66
CA ASP A 70 -4.06 54.81 10.12
C ASP A 70 -2.88 54.19 9.36
N GLY A 71 -2.22 54.97 8.53
CA GLY A 71 -1.14 54.61 7.62
C GLY A 71 0.16 54.12 8.27
N VAL A 72 0.09 53.15 9.19
CA VAL A 72 1.22 52.41 9.74
C VAL A 72 1.35 51.11 8.96
N SER A 73 2.41 51.00 8.18
CA SER A 73 2.81 49.75 7.51
C SER A 73 3.12 48.66 8.54
N ASN A 74 2.09 47.92 8.96
CA ASN A 74 2.31 46.69 9.71
C ASN A 74 2.90 45.65 8.76
N SER A 75 4.21 45.38 8.90
CA SER A 75 4.84 44.20 8.32
C SER A 75 4.00 42.96 8.71
N SER A 76 3.56 42.19 7.72
CA SER A 76 2.83 40.95 7.94
C SER A 76 3.59 40.06 8.93
N LEU A 77 2.91 39.50 9.92
CA LEU A 77 3.53 38.57 10.87
C LEU A 77 4.26 37.42 10.14
N LEU A 78 3.72 37.00 8.99
CA LEU A 78 4.34 35.99 8.13
C LEU A 78 5.70 36.43 7.57
N SER A 79 5.92 37.74 7.33
CA SER A 79 7.22 38.25 6.82
C SER A 79 8.34 38.23 7.84
N GLN A 80 8.05 37.96 9.11
CA GLN A 80 9.03 37.83 10.19
C GLN A 80 9.51 36.39 10.41
N LEU A 81 8.83 35.41 9.82
CA LEU A 81 9.16 34.00 9.95
C LEU A 81 10.30 33.65 8.98
N ALA A 82 11.46 33.31 9.50
CA ALA A 82 12.64 32.84 8.75
C ALA A 82 12.74 31.32 8.79
N VAL A 83 13.51 30.75 7.89
CA VAL A 83 13.91 29.32 7.93
C VAL A 83 14.48 29.00 9.32
N GLY A 84 14.03 27.91 9.92
CA GLY A 84 14.44 27.48 11.26
C GLY A 84 13.61 28.09 12.40
N SER A 85 12.69 29.06 12.14
CA SER A 85 11.75 29.54 13.15
C SER A 85 10.58 28.54 13.32
N PHE A 86 9.91 28.62 14.49
CA PHE A 86 8.77 27.74 14.80
C PHE A 86 7.45 28.43 14.46
N LEU A 87 6.50 27.64 13.93
CA LEU A 87 5.14 28.13 13.64
C LEU A 87 4.25 28.19 14.87
N ASP A 88 4.54 27.38 15.88
CA ASP A 88 3.76 27.24 17.10
C ASP A 88 4.52 27.70 18.34
N PRO A 89 3.85 28.20 19.39
CA PRO A 89 4.52 28.61 20.65
C PRO A 89 5.18 27.47 21.40
N GLN A 90 4.81 26.22 21.12
CA GLN A 90 5.33 25.04 21.78
C GLN A 90 6.66 24.56 21.16
N GLN A 91 7.12 25.22 20.08
CA GLN A 91 8.35 24.90 19.37
C GLN A 91 8.35 23.44 18.85
N ARG A 92 7.24 23.03 18.26
CA ARG A 92 7.09 21.70 17.66
C ARG A 92 7.37 21.72 16.15
N TYR A 93 6.81 22.69 15.44
CA TYR A 93 6.82 22.72 13.98
C TYR A 93 7.79 23.78 13.46
N GLN A 94 8.95 23.33 12.95
CA GLN A 94 10.03 24.19 12.48
C GLN A 94 9.97 24.38 10.96
N LEU A 95 10.05 25.63 10.48
CA LEU A 95 10.06 25.95 9.06
C LEU A 95 11.33 25.45 8.37
N LEU A 96 11.16 24.69 7.29
CA LEU A 96 12.25 24.19 6.44
C LEU A 96 12.54 25.12 5.26
N GLU A 97 11.57 25.93 4.85
CA GLU A 97 11.63 26.80 3.68
C GLU A 97 11.33 28.25 4.06
N SER A 98 11.86 29.18 3.25
CA SER A 98 11.53 30.59 3.42
C SER A 98 10.11 30.87 2.94
N ILE A 99 9.34 31.62 3.73
CA ILE A 99 8.03 32.11 3.31
C ILE A 99 8.21 33.10 2.17
N PRO A 100 7.59 32.88 1.00
CA PRO A 100 7.64 33.84 -0.09
C PRO A 100 7.13 35.22 0.38
N SER A 101 7.82 36.30 0.00
CA SER A 101 7.38 37.66 0.38
C SER A 101 5.94 37.89 -0.09
N PRO A 102 5.02 38.25 0.81
CA PRO A 102 3.61 38.37 0.44
C PRO A 102 3.43 39.50 -0.58
N VAL A 103 2.87 39.15 -1.74
CA VAL A 103 2.29 40.13 -2.64
C VAL A 103 1.11 40.80 -1.89
N MET A 104 0.94 42.09 -1.97
CA MET A 104 -0.12 42.84 -1.28
C MET A 104 -1.51 42.31 -1.71
N ALA A 105 -2.00 41.28 -1.03
CA ALA A 105 -3.33 40.70 -1.21
C ALA A 105 -4.06 40.68 0.13
N MET A 106 -5.39 40.87 0.10
CA MET A 106 -6.22 40.92 1.32
C MET A 106 -6.23 39.63 2.15
N ASN A 107 -5.96 38.49 1.53
CA ASN A 107 -5.75 37.20 2.20
C ASN A 107 -4.51 36.56 1.59
N VAL A 108 -3.47 36.45 2.39
CA VAL A 108 -2.22 35.79 1.97
C VAL A 108 -2.29 34.35 2.43
N GLU A 109 -2.26 33.42 1.47
CA GLU A 109 -2.07 31.99 1.73
C GLU A 109 -0.66 31.58 1.30
N VAL A 110 0.03 30.87 2.17
CA VAL A 110 1.39 30.39 1.95
C VAL A 110 1.43 28.90 2.25
N GLN A 111 2.18 28.17 1.47
CA GLN A 111 2.38 26.72 1.62
C GLN A 111 3.87 26.45 1.75
N VAL A 112 4.28 25.73 2.80
CA VAL A 112 5.68 25.46 3.14
C VAL A 112 5.82 24.12 3.84
N ARG A 113 7.00 23.51 3.73
CA ARG A 113 7.36 22.30 4.47
C ARG A 113 7.79 22.64 5.89
N VAL A 114 7.37 21.84 6.86
CA VAL A 114 7.75 21.98 8.27
C VAL A 114 8.22 20.66 8.83
N LEU A 115 9.23 20.73 9.69
CA LEU A 115 9.75 19.58 10.44
C LEU A 115 9.00 19.48 11.78
N ASP A 116 8.41 18.33 12.07
CA ASP A 116 7.92 18.01 13.40
C ASP A 116 9.07 17.57 14.30
N CYS A 117 9.42 18.42 15.26
CA CYS A 117 10.46 18.15 16.24
C CYS A 117 10.01 17.21 17.38
N ARG A 118 8.72 16.83 17.41
CA ARG A 118 8.12 15.95 18.43
C ARG A 118 7.14 14.96 17.79
N PRO A 119 7.60 14.14 16.83
CA PRO A 119 6.70 13.30 16.02
C PRO A 119 5.95 12.22 16.84
N TYR A 120 6.46 11.85 18.00
CA TYR A 120 5.82 10.87 18.90
C TYR A 120 4.75 11.48 19.83
N GLN A 121 4.55 12.78 19.75
CA GLN A 121 3.50 13.45 20.50
C GLN A 121 2.23 13.52 19.66
N ILE A 122 1.14 12.89 20.12
CA ILE A 122 -0.17 13.01 19.45
C ILE A 122 -0.55 14.50 19.33
N SER A 123 -1.02 14.89 18.15
CA SER A 123 -1.59 16.22 17.95
C SER A 123 -2.98 16.34 18.58
N PRO A 124 -3.44 17.56 18.92
CA PRO A 124 -4.80 17.78 19.39
C PRO A 124 -5.89 17.29 18.42
N ILE A 125 -5.64 17.40 17.12
CA ILE A 125 -6.57 16.95 16.07
C ILE A 125 -6.60 15.41 16.00
N GLU A 126 -5.43 14.76 16.02
CA GLU A 126 -5.35 13.28 16.03
C GLU A 126 -6.05 12.71 17.27
N ALA A 127 -5.76 13.25 18.46
CA ALA A 127 -6.43 12.83 19.69
C ALA A 127 -7.95 13.02 19.65
N MET A 128 -8.43 14.03 18.93
CA MET A 128 -9.87 14.25 18.73
C MET A 128 -10.46 13.21 17.78
N LEU A 129 -9.80 12.89 16.68
CA LEU A 129 -10.25 11.93 15.67
C LEU A 129 -10.27 10.50 16.23
N GLU A 130 -9.31 10.13 17.08
CA GLU A 130 -9.28 8.82 17.77
C GLU A 130 -10.44 8.65 18.76
N ASN A 131 -10.79 9.71 19.51
CA ASN A 131 -11.84 9.66 20.53
C ASN A 131 -13.27 9.83 19.97
N ASP A 132 -13.42 10.42 18.78
CA ASP A 132 -14.71 10.62 18.11
C ASP A 132 -14.63 10.39 16.60
N PRO A 133 -14.60 9.11 16.15
CA PRO A 133 -14.56 8.76 14.74
C PRO A 133 -15.75 9.28 13.91
N LYS A 134 -16.80 9.80 14.56
CA LYS A 134 -18.01 10.32 13.91
C LYS A 134 -18.08 11.85 13.88
N GLY A 135 -17.07 12.56 14.43
CA GLY A 135 -16.97 14.02 14.37
C GLY A 135 -18.10 14.78 15.09
N LEU A 136 -18.74 14.15 16.09
CA LEU A 136 -19.93 14.69 16.78
C LEU A 136 -19.58 15.51 18.05
N MET A 137 -18.35 15.43 18.55
CA MET A 137 -17.93 16.17 19.75
C MET A 137 -17.36 17.56 19.41
N MET A 138 -17.74 18.55 20.21
CA MET A 138 -17.11 19.87 20.16
C MET A 138 -15.66 19.78 20.72
N PRO A 139 -14.70 20.54 20.13
CA PRO A 139 -13.33 20.57 20.63
C PRO A 139 -13.30 20.99 22.11
N PRO A 140 -12.37 20.44 22.92
CA PRO A 140 -12.22 20.82 24.32
C PRO A 140 -11.95 22.32 24.45
N VAL A 141 -12.58 22.94 25.46
CA VAL A 141 -12.43 24.35 25.78
C VAL A 141 -10.96 24.63 26.12
N GLY A 142 -10.25 25.38 25.25
CA GLY A 142 -8.84 25.75 25.47
C GLY A 142 -7.93 25.54 24.24
N VAL A 143 -8.38 24.85 23.22
CA VAL A 143 -7.70 24.81 21.90
C VAL A 143 -8.16 26.04 21.12
N GLY A 144 -7.23 26.89 20.68
CA GLY A 144 -7.53 28.00 19.77
C GLY A 144 -8.39 27.48 18.63
N GLY A 145 -9.35 28.28 18.14
CA GLY A 145 -10.41 27.80 17.24
C GLY A 145 -9.88 27.00 16.07
N ILE A 146 -10.55 25.90 15.74
CA ILE A 146 -10.21 25.09 14.56
C ILE A 146 -10.52 25.92 13.31
N PRO A 147 -9.56 26.10 12.39
CA PRO A 147 -9.76 26.79 11.12
C PRO A 147 -10.95 26.23 10.35
N SER A 148 -11.74 27.10 9.73
CA SER A 148 -12.94 26.65 9.00
C SER A 148 -12.65 25.67 7.86
N PHE A 149 -11.48 25.78 7.23
CA PHE A 149 -11.05 24.91 6.14
C PHE A 149 -10.48 23.56 6.63
N ALA A 150 -10.11 23.41 7.93
CA ALA A 150 -9.77 22.14 8.53
C ALA A 150 -10.99 21.22 8.70
N LYS A 151 -12.20 21.80 8.75
CA LYS A 151 -13.45 21.04 8.97
C LYS A 151 -13.71 20.00 7.88
N ALA A 152 -13.32 20.28 6.64
CA ALA A 152 -13.47 19.34 5.54
C ALA A 152 -12.63 18.06 5.74
N TYR A 153 -11.42 18.20 6.28
CA TYR A 153 -10.56 17.06 6.61
C TYR A 153 -11.08 16.24 7.80
N ILE A 154 -11.66 16.92 8.80
CA ILE A 154 -12.21 16.27 10.00
C ILE A 154 -13.51 15.53 9.67
N ALA A 155 -14.27 15.99 8.67
CA ALA A 155 -15.52 15.38 8.24
C ALA A 155 -15.33 14.15 7.32
N LEU A 156 -14.08 13.78 7.00
CA LEU A 156 -13.78 12.58 6.22
C LEU A 156 -14.16 11.31 7.00
N PRO A 157 -14.55 10.21 6.31
CA PRO A 157 -14.79 8.93 6.96
C PRO A 157 -13.49 8.39 7.58
N ALA A 158 -13.61 7.46 8.53
CA ALA A 158 -12.47 6.85 9.20
C ALA A 158 -11.49 6.16 8.23
N GLU A 159 -12.02 5.56 7.17
CA GLU A 159 -11.24 5.05 6.03
C GLU A 159 -11.11 6.16 4.98
N ILE A 160 -10.05 6.96 5.11
CA ILE A 160 -9.77 8.04 4.16
C ILE A 160 -9.25 7.43 2.86
N PRO A 161 -9.85 7.73 1.68
CA PRO A 161 -9.31 7.30 0.40
C PRO A 161 -7.85 7.75 0.23
N ALA A 162 -6.98 6.88 -0.26
CA ALA A 162 -5.55 7.13 -0.44
C ALA A 162 -5.24 8.42 -1.23
N GLY A 163 -6.17 8.85 -2.09
CA GLY A 163 -6.04 10.09 -2.86
C GLY A 163 -6.19 11.39 -2.04
N ILE A 164 -6.64 11.37 -0.78
CA ILE A 164 -6.83 12.57 0.06
C ILE A 164 -5.74 12.61 1.14
N PRO A 165 -5.01 13.75 1.32
CA PRO A 165 -3.96 13.83 2.33
C PRO A 165 -4.55 13.83 3.74
N ARG A 166 -3.90 13.12 4.66
CA ARG A 166 -4.29 13.09 6.07
C ARG A 166 -3.97 14.44 6.73
N ILE A 167 -4.86 14.88 7.62
CA ILE A 167 -4.60 16.03 8.48
C ILE A 167 -3.85 15.55 9.72
N HIS A 168 -2.78 16.28 10.09
CA HIS A 168 -2.02 16.02 11.30
C HIS A 168 -2.41 16.98 12.42
N ASP A 169 -2.41 18.31 12.14
CA ASP A 169 -2.74 19.32 13.14
C ASP A 169 -3.39 20.56 12.51
N ALA A 170 -4.10 21.36 13.32
CA ALA A 170 -4.68 22.61 12.88
C ALA A 170 -4.97 23.56 14.06
N TRP A 171 -4.65 24.83 13.89
CA TRP A 171 -4.94 25.86 14.91
C TRP A 171 -5.14 27.26 14.29
N GLU A 172 -5.76 28.15 15.06
CA GLU A 172 -5.86 29.58 14.75
C GLU A 172 -5.26 30.38 15.90
N GLN A 173 -4.29 31.24 15.60
CA GLN A 173 -3.63 32.11 16.55
C GLN A 173 -3.27 33.45 15.89
N ASP A 174 -3.53 34.58 16.57
CA ASP A 174 -3.15 35.95 16.15
C ASP A 174 -3.51 36.28 14.69
N HIS A 175 -4.71 35.87 14.25
CA HIS A 175 -5.24 36.00 12.87
C HIS A 175 -4.50 35.13 11.83
N ILE A 176 -3.62 34.25 12.26
CA ILE A 176 -2.99 33.21 11.42
C ILE A 176 -3.72 31.91 11.63
N GLN A 177 -4.13 31.29 10.54
CA GLN A 177 -4.68 29.92 10.53
C GLN A 177 -3.65 29.00 9.91
N VAL A 178 -3.37 27.88 10.56
CA VAL A 178 -2.44 26.86 10.12
C VAL A 178 -3.15 25.52 10.05
N ILE A 179 -2.91 24.76 8.97
CA ILE A 179 -3.23 23.34 8.87
C ILE A 179 -1.95 22.62 8.44
N LEU A 180 -1.71 21.49 9.08
CA LEU A 180 -0.66 20.56 8.72
C LEU A 180 -1.29 19.31 8.11
N VAL A 181 -0.91 19.00 6.88
CA VAL A 181 -1.35 17.81 6.15
C VAL A 181 -0.14 17.00 5.70
N GLU A 182 -0.38 15.76 5.32
CA GLU A 182 0.62 14.88 4.73
C GLU A 182 1.38 15.58 3.60
N ASP A 183 2.71 15.51 3.64
CA ASP A 183 3.56 16.08 2.58
C ASP A 183 3.61 15.12 1.39
N ARG A 184 3.16 15.61 0.24
CA ARG A 184 3.18 14.91 -1.06
C ARG A 184 3.95 15.73 -2.09
N SER A 185 4.86 16.61 -1.65
CA SER A 185 5.58 17.52 -2.53
C SER A 185 6.57 16.81 -3.45
N ASP A 186 7.05 15.64 -3.05
CA ASP A 186 7.92 14.74 -3.82
C ASP A 186 7.18 13.83 -4.81
N TRP A 187 5.84 13.74 -4.69
CA TRP A 187 5.03 13.00 -5.64
C TRP A 187 5.05 13.66 -7.03
N GLN A 188 4.97 12.85 -8.08
CA GLN A 188 4.95 13.33 -9.46
C GLN A 188 3.73 14.23 -9.72
N LEU A 189 3.92 15.38 -10.40
CA LEU A 189 2.80 16.19 -10.86
C LEU A 189 2.01 15.45 -11.96
N LEU A 190 0.68 15.43 -11.86
CA LEU A 190 -0.18 14.87 -12.92
C LEU A 190 0.09 15.52 -14.28
N ALA A 191 0.42 16.82 -14.31
CA ALA A 191 0.76 17.54 -15.53
C ALA A 191 1.92 16.89 -16.30
N ASN A 192 2.92 16.34 -15.61
CA ASN A 192 4.07 15.69 -16.22
C ASN A 192 3.65 14.44 -17.01
N LEU A 193 2.69 13.66 -16.46
CA LEU A 193 2.15 12.49 -17.14
C LEU A 193 1.44 12.87 -18.44
N TRP A 194 0.67 13.96 -18.44
CA TRP A 194 -0.03 14.45 -19.63
C TRP A 194 0.92 15.01 -20.70
N GLN A 195 2.04 15.57 -20.30
CA GLN A 195 3.05 16.12 -21.22
C GLN A 195 3.97 15.03 -21.82
N ASP A 196 4.08 13.90 -21.17
CA ASP A 196 4.88 12.79 -21.66
C ASP A 196 4.16 12.04 -22.79
N ASN A 197 4.64 12.21 -24.02
CA ASN A 197 4.08 11.57 -25.22
C ASN A 197 4.22 10.03 -25.21
N THR A 198 5.01 9.46 -24.30
CA THR A 198 5.15 8.00 -24.14
C THR A 198 4.07 7.41 -23.24
N THR A 199 3.33 8.25 -22.51
CA THR A 199 2.24 7.79 -21.62
C THR A 199 1.12 7.15 -22.45
N HIS A 200 0.76 5.93 -22.06
CA HIS A 200 -0.27 5.16 -22.74
C HIS A 200 -1.67 5.78 -22.54
N PRO A 201 -2.57 5.76 -23.55
CA PRO A 201 -3.92 6.28 -23.43
C PRO A 201 -4.73 5.69 -22.28
N LEU A 202 -4.61 4.39 -21.99
CA LEU A 202 -5.29 3.75 -20.86
C LEU A 202 -4.86 4.33 -19.51
N GLN A 203 -3.61 4.73 -19.35
CA GLN A 203 -3.14 5.36 -18.13
C GLN A 203 -3.82 6.72 -17.89
N ILE A 204 -4.06 7.47 -18.98
CA ILE A 204 -4.81 8.73 -18.90
C ILE A 204 -6.27 8.47 -18.53
N LEU A 205 -6.90 7.47 -19.17
CA LEU A 205 -8.27 7.08 -18.82
C LEU A 205 -8.36 6.60 -17.36
N HIS A 206 -7.36 5.87 -16.89
CA HIS A 206 -7.30 5.45 -15.48
C HIS A 206 -7.23 6.65 -14.53
N CYS A 207 -6.41 7.67 -14.82
CA CYS A 207 -6.40 8.91 -14.04
C CYS A 207 -7.77 9.61 -14.08
N CYS A 208 -8.42 9.69 -15.24
CA CYS A 208 -9.78 10.24 -15.35
C CYS A 208 -10.79 9.46 -14.49
N TYR A 209 -10.69 8.14 -14.47
CA TYR A 209 -11.52 7.27 -13.64
C TYR A 209 -11.30 7.52 -12.15
N GLN A 210 -10.05 7.61 -11.70
CA GLN A 210 -9.72 7.96 -10.32
C GLN A 210 -10.26 9.36 -9.93
N MET A 211 -10.24 10.32 -10.87
CA MET A 211 -10.84 11.64 -10.64
C MET A 211 -12.36 11.55 -10.42
N ILE A 212 -13.07 10.66 -11.11
CA ILE A 212 -14.50 10.42 -10.87
C ILE A 212 -14.73 9.84 -9.48
N GLN A 213 -13.91 8.88 -9.04
CA GLN A 213 -14.00 8.30 -7.70
C GLN A 213 -13.81 9.36 -6.61
N LEU A 214 -12.75 10.16 -6.73
CA LEU A 214 -12.48 11.26 -5.79
C LEU A 214 -13.57 12.32 -5.82
N TRP A 215 -14.16 12.63 -6.99
CA TRP A 215 -15.26 13.59 -7.11
C TRP A 215 -16.45 13.18 -6.23
N ALA A 216 -16.83 11.91 -6.25
CA ALA A 216 -17.93 11.38 -5.45
C ALA A 216 -17.68 11.56 -3.94
N VAL A 217 -16.43 11.40 -3.48
CA VAL A 217 -16.04 11.59 -2.07
C VAL A 217 -16.00 13.09 -1.69
N LEU A 218 -15.57 13.95 -2.60
CA LEU A 218 -15.39 15.38 -2.35
C LEU A 218 -16.70 16.19 -2.47
N GLU A 219 -17.70 15.65 -3.17
CA GLU A 219 -18.98 16.33 -3.38
C GLU A 219 -19.71 16.65 -2.07
N PRO A 220 -19.93 15.69 -1.12
CA PRO A 220 -20.60 16.00 0.15
C PRO A 220 -19.80 16.94 1.03
N LEU A 221 -18.48 17.07 0.82
CA LEU A 221 -17.58 17.96 1.55
C LEU A 221 -17.51 19.38 0.93
N ASN A 222 -18.13 19.60 -0.23
CA ASN A 222 -17.99 20.81 -1.04
C ASN A 222 -16.52 21.14 -1.36
N CYS A 223 -15.74 20.11 -1.75
CA CYS A 223 -14.31 20.23 -2.03
C CYS A 223 -13.92 19.79 -3.45
N ARG A 224 -14.88 19.69 -4.39
CA ARG A 224 -14.64 19.27 -5.79
C ARG A 224 -13.66 20.18 -6.54
N GLN A 225 -13.54 21.45 -6.13
CA GLN A 225 -12.54 22.39 -6.66
C GLN A 225 -11.12 21.82 -6.54
N SER A 226 -10.85 20.96 -5.56
CA SER A 226 -9.53 20.32 -5.34
C SER A 226 -9.06 19.51 -6.55
N LEU A 227 -9.98 18.95 -7.34
CA LEU A 227 -9.69 18.19 -8.55
C LEU A 227 -9.50 19.06 -9.81
N LEU A 228 -9.87 20.32 -9.73
CA LEU A 228 -9.82 21.26 -10.86
C LEU A 228 -8.59 22.17 -10.84
N GLU A 229 -7.75 22.02 -9.82
CA GLU A 229 -6.47 22.74 -9.68
C GLU A 229 -5.32 21.83 -10.09
N LEU A 230 -4.76 22.02 -11.29
CA LEU A 230 -3.73 21.16 -11.84
C LEU A 230 -2.48 21.07 -10.93
N SER A 231 -2.10 22.16 -10.30
CA SER A 231 -0.97 22.20 -9.37
C SER A 231 -1.20 21.39 -8.09
N ASN A 232 -2.44 20.98 -7.82
CA ASN A 232 -2.84 20.20 -6.65
C ASN A 232 -2.83 18.69 -6.90
N LEU A 233 -2.76 18.25 -8.16
CA LEU A 233 -2.87 16.87 -8.54
C LEU A 233 -1.50 16.20 -8.59
N ARG A 234 -1.37 15.12 -7.84
CA ARG A 234 -0.14 14.33 -7.67
C ARG A 234 -0.39 12.87 -8.03
N LEU A 235 0.67 12.18 -8.40
CA LEU A 235 0.68 10.74 -8.59
C LEU A 235 1.72 10.14 -7.65
N ASP A 236 1.32 9.14 -6.88
CA ASP A 236 2.25 8.38 -6.05
C ASP A 236 3.11 7.42 -6.90
N GLU A 237 3.92 6.60 -6.22
CA GLU A 237 4.77 5.60 -6.89
C GLU A 237 3.95 4.56 -7.66
N ASP A 238 2.72 4.30 -7.24
CA ASP A 238 1.79 3.32 -7.83
C ASP A 238 0.92 3.94 -8.96
N GLN A 239 1.21 5.19 -9.34
CA GLN A 239 0.39 5.98 -10.28
C GLN A 239 -1.04 6.22 -9.77
N THR A 240 -1.26 6.17 -8.45
CA THR A 240 -2.53 6.51 -7.84
C THR A 240 -2.65 8.03 -7.74
N LEU A 241 -3.80 8.55 -8.18
CA LEU A 241 -4.07 9.98 -8.12
C LEU A 241 -4.30 10.44 -6.68
N GLY A 242 -3.55 11.45 -6.27
CA GLY A 242 -3.69 12.10 -4.99
C GLY A 242 -3.78 13.62 -5.09
N LEU A 243 -4.33 14.22 -4.04
CA LEU A 243 -4.41 15.65 -3.86
C LEU A 243 -3.30 16.10 -2.91
N GLN A 244 -2.71 17.28 -3.18
CA GLN A 244 -1.82 17.94 -2.21
C GLN A 244 -2.61 18.53 -1.03
N ARG A 245 -3.84 19.01 -1.31
CA ARG A 245 -4.72 19.62 -0.30
C ARG A 245 -6.19 19.63 -0.74
N LEU A 246 -7.07 19.99 0.20
CA LEU A 246 -8.46 20.25 -0.09
C LEU A 246 -8.71 21.77 -0.29
N TYR A 247 -9.48 22.11 -1.34
CA TYR A 247 -10.00 23.43 -1.62
C TYR A 247 -11.52 23.42 -1.40
N VAL A 248 -11.98 24.17 -0.38
CA VAL A 248 -13.41 24.31 -0.09
C VAL A 248 -14.06 25.25 -1.12
N GLU A 249 -15.16 24.81 -1.73
CA GLU A 249 -15.93 25.61 -2.68
C GLU A 249 -16.46 26.89 -2.02
N LYS A 250 -16.37 28.03 -2.71
CA LYS A 250 -16.90 29.29 -2.21
C LYS A 250 -18.41 29.22 -2.22
N SER A 251 -19.02 29.31 -1.05
CA SER A 251 -20.49 29.41 -0.94
C SER A 251 -20.98 30.65 -1.69
N ALA A 252 -22.05 30.52 -2.47
CA ALA A 252 -22.73 31.59 -3.16
C ALA A 252 -23.40 32.57 -2.15
N GLY A 253 -22.58 33.40 -1.50
CA GLY A 253 -23.05 34.48 -0.62
C GLY A 253 -23.26 35.75 -1.43
N ASN A 254 -24.49 36.23 -1.53
CA ASN A 254 -25.01 37.58 -1.86
C ASN A 254 -24.20 38.50 -2.81
N LEU A 255 -23.55 37.99 -3.86
CA LEU A 255 -22.97 38.80 -4.94
C LEU A 255 -23.65 38.45 -6.27
N PRO A 256 -23.95 39.44 -7.14
CA PRO A 256 -24.79 39.28 -8.32
C PRO A 256 -24.13 38.56 -9.53
N ASN A 257 -22.99 37.95 -9.40
CA ASN A 257 -22.35 37.08 -10.41
C ASN A 257 -22.05 35.70 -9.78
N ILE A 258 -23.11 34.92 -9.59
CA ILE A 258 -23.02 33.58 -9.01
C ILE A 258 -22.53 32.64 -10.08
N GLU A 259 -21.30 32.11 -9.89
CA GLU A 259 -20.88 30.88 -10.55
C GLU A 259 -21.86 29.77 -10.15
N GLN A 260 -22.40 29.05 -11.12
CA GLN A 260 -23.27 27.90 -10.87
C GLN A 260 -22.52 26.87 -10.04
N PRO A 261 -23.19 26.11 -9.16
CA PRO A 261 -22.53 25.06 -8.39
C PRO A 261 -21.79 24.10 -9.34
N LEU A 262 -20.60 23.67 -8.92
CA LEU A 262 -19.78 22.76 -9.73
C LEU A 262 -20.59 21.51 -10.07
N ASN A 263 -20.53 21.10 -11.33
CA ASN A 263 -21.15 19.90 -11.85
C ASN A 263 -20.14 19.09 -12.64
N ILE A 264 -20.51 17.87 -13.06
CA ILE A 264 -19.61 16.94 -13.76
C ILE A 264 -19.05 17.50 -15.08
N LYS A 265 -19.71 18.49 -15.70
CA LYS A 265 -19.18 19.18 -16.90
C LYS A 265 -17.86 19.91 -16.60
N ALA A 266 -17.64 20.30 -15.33
CA ALA A 266 -16.38 20.93 -14.94
C ALA A 266 -15.20 19.97 -15.07
N LEU A 267 -15.37 18.66 -14.78
CA LEU A 267 -14.37 17.64 -15.05
C LEU A 267 -14.06 17.52 -16.54
N GLY A 268 -15.09 17.46 -17.39
CA GLY A 268 -14.90 17.39 -18.83
C GLY A 268 -14.10 18.56 -19.40
N ARG A 269 -14.46 19.79 -18.98
CA ARG A 269 -13.71 21.00 -19.36
C ARG A 269 -12.28 21.00 -18.84
N PHE A 270 -12.06 20.47 -17.64
CA PHE A 270 -10.73 20.33 -17.07
C PHE A 270 -9.88 19.37 -17.89
N TRP A 271 -10.41 18.19 -18.24
CA TRP A 271 -9.73 17.22 -19.11
C TRP A 271 -9.45 17.75 -20.50
N GLU A 272 -10.40 18.47 -21.12
CA GLU A 272 -10.20 19.15 -22.41
C GLU A 272 -9.04 20.15 -22.34
N ASN A 273 -8.98 20.96 -21.27
CA ASN A 273 -7.89 21.91 -21.06
C ASN A 273 -6.54 21.20 -20.90
N LEU A 274 -6.48 20.12 -20.12
CA LEU A 274 -5.27 19.31 -19.95
C LEU A 274 -4.74 18.76 -21.30
N CYS A 275 -5.64 18.21 -22.11
CA CYS A 275 -5.27 17.70 -23.41
C CYS A 275 -4.81 18.81 -24.36
N ARG A 276 -5.45 19.98 -24.32
CA ARG A 276 -5.06 21.14 -25.15
C ARG A 276 -3.70 21.70 -24.73
N GLU A 277 -3.41 21.81 -23.45
CA GLU A 277 -2.13 22.33 -22.94
C GLU A 277 -0.97 21.35 -23.22
N SER A 278 -1.23 20.06 -23.18
CA SER A 278 -0.23 19.02 -23.48
C SER A 278 -0.03 18.76 -24.96
N GLN A 279 -0.79 19.42 -25.85
CA GLN A 279 -0.78 19.22 -27.32
C GLN A 279 -1.00 17.76 -27.72
N ARG A 280 -1.65 16.95 -26.89
CA ARG A 280 -1.94 15.56 -27.19
C ARG A 280 -3.06 15.42 -28.22
N THR A 281 -2.86 14.49 -29.15
CA THR A 281 -3.92 14.08 -30.06
C THR A 281 -4.96 13.28 -29.28
N HIS A 282 -6.20 13.73 -29.29
CA HIS A 282 -7.29 13.02 -28.66
C HIS A 282 -7.60 11.70 -29.36
N ILE A 283 -7.91 10.69 -28.58
CA ILE A 283 -8.58 9.50 -29.09
C ILE A 283 -10.00 9.93 -29.48
N GLY A 284 -10.46 9.56 -30.68
CA GLY A 284 -11.78 9.98 -31.18
C GLY A 284 -12.93 9.70 -30.21
N SER A 285 -12.93 8.53 -29.55
CA SER A 285 -13.93 8.14 -28.56
C SER A 285 -13.95 9.07 -27.32
N VAL A 286 -12.78 9.56 -26.87
CA VAL A 286 -12.69 10.54 -25.75
C VAL A 286 -13.26 11.88 -26.17
N VAL A 287 -13.01 12.36 -27.40
CA VAL A 287 -13.60 13.60 -27.89
C VAL A 287 -15.12 13.53 -27.90
N HIS A 288 -15.69 12.43 -28.40
CA HIS A 288 -17.14 12.24 -28.40
C HIS A 288 -17.71 12.18 -26.99
N MET A 289 -17.02 11.54 -26.03
CA MET A 289 -17.44 11.55 -24.63
C MET A 289 -17.47 12.96 -24.03
N LEU A 290 -16.44 13.78 -24.30
CA LEU A 290 -16.38 15.16 -23.83
C LEU A 290 -17.51 16.04 -24.45
N GLU A 291 -17.79 15.84 -25.74
CA GLU A 291 -18.93 16.50 -26.42
C GLU A 291 -20.26 16.07 -25.79
N ASP A 292 -20.49 14.78 -25.59
CA ASP A 292 -21.71 14.23 -24.97
C ASP A 292 -21.90 14.73 -23.53
N LEU A 293 -20.80 14.91 -22.78
CA LEU A 293 -20.82 15.48 -21.44
C LEU A 293 -21.21 16.98 -21.50
N GLU A 294 -20.64 17.77 -22.42
CA GLU A 294 -20.90 19.22 -22.52
C GLU A 294 -22.34 19.50 -22.98
N ILE A 295 -22.88 18.74 -23.95
CA ILE A 295 -24.27 18.89 -24.41
C ILE A 295 -25.29 18.29 -23.43
N GLY A 296 -24.87 17.53 -22.41
CA GLY A 296 -25.71 16.98 -21.37
C GLY A 296 -26.39 15.65 -21.74
N LYS A 297 -25.80 14.86 -22.61
CA LYS A 297 -26.18 13.45 -22.79
C LYS A 297 -25.67 12.58 -21.64
N ILE A 298 -24.51 12.94 -21.07
CA ILE A 298 -23.95 12.36 -19.86
C ILE A 298 -24.25 13.34 -18.73
N GLU A 299 -25.09 12.94 -17.78
CA GLU A 299 -25.54 13.81 -16.69
C GLU A 299 -25.07 13.32 -15.30
N THR A 300 -24.67 12.05 -15.18
CA THR A 300 -24.31 11.44 -13.90
C THR A 300 -22.88 10.89 -13.91
N LEU A 301 -22.26 10.78 -12.72
CA LEU A 301 -20.95 10.15 -12.56
C LEU A 301 -20.97 8.70 -13.02
N ALA A 302 -22.06 7.95 -12.78
CA ALA A 302 -22.21 6.58 -13.21
C ALA A 302 -22.16 6.45 -14.75
N GLN A 303 -22.89 7.32 -15.48
CA GLN A 303 -22.86 7.34 -16.94
C GLN A 303 -21.46 7.70 -17.48
N LEU A 304 -20.80 8.68 -16.85
CA LEU A 304 -19.45 9.09 -17.24
C LEU A 304 -18.43 7.96 -17.01
N ARG A 305 -18.55 7.25 -15.88
CA ARG A 305 -17.75 6.09 -15.56
C ARG A 305 -17.94 4.96 -16.59
N SER A 306 -19.19 4.56 -16.87
CA SER A 306 -19.49 3.52 -17.86
C SER A 306 -18.92 3.88 -19.25
N ARG A 307 -18.98 5.16 -19.63
CA ARG A 307 -18.41 5.60 -20.91
C ARG A 307 -16.88 5.50 -20.95
N LEU A 308 -16.19 5.80 -19.83
CA LEU A 308 -14.73 5.59 -19.75
C LEU A 308 -14.36 4.10 -19.83
N GLU A 309 -15.14 3.23 -19.19
CA GLU A 309 -14.95 1.78 -19.23
C GLU A 309 -15.15 1.22 -20.65
N GLU A 310 -16.16 1.69 -21.40
CA GLU A 310 -16.36 1.35 -22.80
C GLU A 310 -15.18 1.77 -23.67
N ILE A 311 -14.69 3.02 -23.52
CA ILE A 311 -13.54 3.54 -24.27
C ILE A 311 -12.27 2.74 -23.95
N ALA A 312 -12.06 2.37 -22.68
CA ALA A 312 -10.93 1.53 -22.29
C ALA A 312 -11.00 0.16 -22.99
N SER A 313 -12.17 -0.46 -23.02
CA SER A 313 -12.39 -1.73 -23.71
C SER A 313 -12.19 -1.63 -25.24
N GLU A 314 -12.60 -0.50 -25.86
CA GLU A 314 -12.35 -0.25 -27.30
C GLU A 314 -10.85 -0.20 -27.61
N ILE A 315 -10.02 0.32 -26.70
CA ILE A 315 -8.57 0.43 -26.84
C ILE A 315 -7.88 -0.93 -26.63
N GLU A 316 -8.42 -1.79 -25.78
CA GLU A 316 -7.87 -3.12 -25.47
C GLU A 316 -8.16 -4.17 -26.57
N LEU A 317 -9.19 -3.96 -27.39
CA LEU A 317 -9.51 -4.89 -28.47
C LEU A 317 -8.48 -4.74 -29.62
N PRO A 318 -7.74 -5.80 -30.00
CA PRO A 318 -6.90 -5.76 -31.20
C PRO A 318 -7.80 -5.57 -32.41
N THR A 319 -7.50 -4.56 -33.24
CA THR A 319 -8.08 -4.40 -34.56
C THR A 319 -7.80 -5.67 -35.37
N GLN A 320 -8.78 -6.58 -35.42
CA GLN A 320 -8.71 -7.69 -36.37
C GLN A 320 -8.75 -7.10 -37.80
N PRO A 321 -7.83 -7.49 -38.69
CA PRO A 321 -7.98 -7.15 -40.08
C PRO A 321 -9.23 -7.82 -40.65
N ASP A 322 -10.08 -7.03 -41.31
CA ASP A 322 -11.25 -7.47 -42.05
C ASP A 322 -10.95 -8.70 -42.92
N PHE A 323 -11.42 -9.85 -42.48
CA PHE A 323 -11.68 -10.98 -43.34
C PHE A 323 -13.19 -11.17 -43.46
N SER A 324 -13.81 -10.34 -44.31
CA SER A 324 -15.12 -10.67 -44.87
C SER A 324 -14.97 -11.84 -45.84
N THR A 325 -15.83 -12.80 -45.64
CA THR A 325 -16.29 -13.91 -46.49
C THR A 325 -15.92 -15.30 -45.99
N MET A 326 -16.88 -15.96 -45.34
CA MET A 326 -17.57 -17.15 -45.79
C MET A 326 -18.58 -17.61 -44.75
N GLU A 327 -19.86 -17.60 -45.19
CA GLU A 327 -20.97 -18.27 -44.54
C GLU A 327 -20.70 -19.77 -44.43
N ASP A 328 -21.11 -20.36 -43.30
CA ASP A 328 -22.00 -21.52 -43.36
C ASP A 328 -22.60 -21.90 -42.01
N ASN A 329 -23.88 -22.12 -42.07
CA ASN A 329 -24.84 -22.58 -41.08
C ASN A 329 -24.38 -23.73 -40.18
N TYR A 330 -24.80 -23.66 -38.90
CA TYR A 330 -25.55 -24.77 -38.27
C TYR A 330 -26.37 -24.27 -37.06
N THR A 331 -27.69 -24.37 -37.22
CA THR A 331 -28.72 -24.31 -36.19
C THR A 331 -28.66 -25.55 -35.30
N THR A 332 -28.84 -25.38 -34.00
CA THR A 332 -29.89 -26.12 -33.24
C THR A 332 -30.10 -25.52 -31.85
N ALA A 333 -31.38 -25.41 -31.56
CA ALA A 333 -31.94 -24.91 -30.30
C ALA A 333 -31.93 -25.99 -29.20
N SER A 334 -31.93 -25.55 -27.94
CA SER A 334 -32.95 -25.99 -26.97
C SER A 334 -32.84 -25.21 -25.64
N ASN A 335 -33.99 -24.76 -25.20
CA ASN A 335 -34.38 -24.20 -23.90
C ASN A 335 -33.92 -25.07 -22.72
N ASP A 336 -33.69 -24.49 -21.52
CA ASP A 336 -34.68 -24.30 -20.47
C ASP A 336 -34.05 -23.73 -19.19
N ASP A 337 -34.78 -22.81 -18.61
CA ASP A 337 -34.94 -22.46 -17.19
C ASP A 337 -33.75 -22.54 -16.20
N ALA A 338 -33.30 -21.40 -15.72
CA ALA A 338 -32.76 -21.26 -14.37
C ALA A 338 -33.07 -19.87 -13.79
N GLU A 339 -33.64 -19.92 -12.61
CA GLU A 339 -34.18 -18.86 -11.80
C GLU A 339 -33.14 -17.75 -11.49
N GLU A 340 -33.61 -16.49 -11.52
CA GLU A 340 -32.93 -15.31 -11.04
C GLU A 340 -32.73 -15.41 -9.52
N VAL A 341 -31.45 -15.51 -9.09
CA VAL A 341 -31.05 -15.14 -7.75
C VAL A 341 -30.37 -13.77 -7.84
N ASN A 342 -31.12 -12.76 -7.40
CA ASN A 342 -30.62 -11.41 -7.19
C ASN A 342 -29.64 -11.42 -6.02
N ASP A 343 -28.35 -11.47 -6.31
CA ASP A 343 -27.31 -11.08 -5.36
C ASP A 343 -26.62 -9.81 -5.88
N ARG A 344 -27.00 -8.69 -5.25
CA ARG A 344 -26.42 -7.37 -5.54
C ARG A 344 -25.09 -7.25 -4.81
N ASN A 345 -24.04 -7.78 -5.41
CA ASN A 345 -22.68 -7.30 -5.13
C ASN A 345 -22.32 -6.28 -6.20
N GLU A 346 -22.31 -4.99 -5.80
CA GLU A 346 -21.82 -3.88 -6.60
C GLU A 346 -20.28 -3.89 -6.63
N ASP A 347 -19.67 -4.92 -7.19
CA ASP A 347 -18.26 -4.85 -7.63
C ASP A 347 -18.24 -4.34 -9.08
N ALA A 348 -18.13 -3.02 -9.19
CA ALA A 348 -17.94 -2.39 -10.48
C ALA A 348 -16.58 -2.81 -11.07
N PRO A 349 -16.50 -3.18 -12.37
CA PRO A 349 -15.24 -3.55 -13.00
C PRO A 349 -14.24 -2.40 -12.90
N THR A 350 -13.12 -2.64 -12.22
CA THR A 350 -11.99 -1.73 -12.22
C THR A 350 -11.31 -1.84 -13.58
N ILE A 351 -10.99 -0.72 -14.22
CA ILE A 351 -10.14 -0.73 -15.43
C ILE A 351 -8.77 -1.23 -15.01
N LEU A 352 -8.50 -2.50 -15.25
CA LEU A 352 -7.22 -3.13 -14.98
C LEU A 352 -6.28 -2.83 -16.15
N LEU A 353 -5.32 -1.94 -15.91
CA LEU A 353 -4.20 -1.77 -16.84
C LEU A 353 -3.33 -3.01 -16.81
N SER A 354 -2.90 -3.52 -17.98
CA SER A 354 -1.87 -4.55 -18.00
C SER A 354 -0.58 -3.95 -17.41
N MET A 355 -0.10 -4.57 -16.33
CA MET A 355 1.07 -4.09 -15.61
C MET A 355 2.32 -4.83 -16.08
N GLN A 356 3.45 -4.13 -16.08
CA GLN A 356 4.76 -4.72 -16.29
C GLN A 356 5.64 -4.53 -15.07
N LEU A 357 6.56 -5.44 -14.88
CA LEU A 357 7.51 -5.39 -13.78
C LEU A 357 8.44 -4.18 -13.91
N LYS A 358 8.56 -3.40 -12.85
CA LYS A 358 9.49 -2.27 -12.71
C LYS A 358 10.74 -2.65 -11.93
N THR A 359 10.59 -3.28 -10.76
CA THR A 359 11.69 -3.85 -9.95
C THR A 359 11.19 -5.04 -9.13
N VAL A 360 12.12 -5.94 -8.80
CA VAL A 360 11.97 -6.94 -7.74
C VAL A 360 13.17 -6.83 -6.82
N GLU A 361 12.93 -6.78 -5.53
CA GLU A 361 13.94 -6.79 -4.49
C GLU A 361 13.54 -7.81 -3.45
N ASP A 362 14.50 -8.58 -2.94
CA ASP A 362 14.24 -9.63 -1.96
C ASP A 362 15.29 -9.65 -0.86
N THR A 363 14.90 -10.20 0.28
CA THR A 363 15.78 -10.50 1.40
C THR A 363 15.19 -11.60 2.25
N GLY A 364 16.04 -12.41 2.87
CA GLY A 364 15.64 -13.47 3.79
C GLY A 364 16.49 -13.45 5.05
N ARG A 365 15.88 -13.77 6.17
CA ARG A 365 16.56 -13.85 7.45
C ARG A 365 15.94 -14.92 8.34
N THR A 366 16.79 -15.59 9.10
CA THR A 366 16.40 -16.55 10.12
C THR A 366 17.09 -16.25 11.45
N ASP A 367 16.43 -16.54 12.55
CA ASP A 367 16.92 -16.39 13.93
C ASP A 367 16.51 -17.62 14.76
N VAL A 368 17.36 -18.03 15.67
CA VAL A 368 17.09 -19.20 16.54
C VAL A 368 15.94 -18.96 17.53
N GLY A 369 15.59 -17.69 17.78
CA GLY A 369 14.71 -17.35 18.88
C GLY A 369 15.42 -17.33 20.24
N ARG A 370 14.68 -16.99 21.30
CA ARG A 370 15.28 -16.82 22.63
C ARG A 370 15.27 -18.10 23.49
N GLN A 371 14.46 -19.09 23.13
CA GLN A 371 14.24 -20.29 23.95
C GLN A 371 14.70 -21.58 23.30
N ARG A 372 15.01 -21.56 21.99
CA ARG A 372 15.54 -22.69 21.24
C ARG A 372 17.06 -22.71 21.29
N ASN A 373 17.66 -23.88 21.17
CA ASN A 373 19.12 -24.07 21.10
C ASN A 373 19.61 -24.37 19.69
N HIS A 374 18.73 -24.75 18.81
CA HIS A 374 18.98 -25.11 17.40
C HIS A 374 17.97 -24.42 16.53
N ASN A 375 18.36 -24.17 15.29
CA ASN A 375 17.47 -23.62 14.28
C ASN A 375 17.02 -24.75 13.35
N GLU A 376 15.75 -25.12 13.42
CA GLU A 376 15.13 -26.12 12.57
C GLU A 376 14.50 -25.52 11.31
N ASP A 377 14.40 -24.17 11.25
CA ASP A 377 13.98 -23.44 10.04
C ASP A 377 15.07 -23.43 8.99
N TYR A 378 14.68 -23.50 7.74
CA TYR A 378 15.59 -23.31 6.61
C TYR A 378 14.88 -22.60 5.46
N PHE A 379 15.58 -21.71 4.76
CA PHE A 379 15.03 -21.02 3.60
C PHE A 379 15.99 -20.97 2.42
N GLY A 380 15.46 -20.76 1.22
CA GLY A 380 16.21 -20.57 0.00
C GLY A 380 15.62 -19.48 -0.88
N ILE A 381 16.49 -18.68 -1.47
CA ILE A 381 16.15 -17.60 -2.41
C ILE A 381 16.95 -17.81 -3.68
N GLU A 382 16.29 -17.82 -4.82
CA GLU A 382 16.91 -17.82 -6.14
C GLU A 382 16.21 -16.78 -7.02
N THR A 383 16.87 -15.67 -7.29
CA THR A 383 16.34 -14.59 -8.12
C THR A 383 17.22 -14.37 -9.33
N ASN A 384 16.62 -14.41 -10.52
CA ASN A 384 17.25 -14.11 -11.79
C ASN A 384 16.57 -12.91 -12.43
N LEU A 385 17.31 -11.83 -12.59
CA LEU A 385 16.84 -10.57 -13.19
C LEU A 385 17.50 -10.39 -14.55
N GLN A 386 16.71 -10.27 -15.59
CA GLN A 386 17.17 -9.96 -16.94
C GLN A 386 16.65 -8.59 -17.38
N LYS A 387 17.57 -7.68 -17.64
CA LYS A 387 17.25 -6.34 -18.08
C LYS A 387 17.54 -6.23 -19.58
N VAL A 388 16.50 -5.95 -20.37
CA VAL A 388 16.63 -5.70 -21.80
C VAL A 388 16.43 -4.22 -22.06
N GLU A 389 17.49 -3.53 -22.48
CA GLU A 389 17.44 -2.13 -22.88
C GLU A 389 17.48 -2.04 -24.42
N LEU A 390 16.39 -1.58 -25.00
CA LEU A 390 16.28 -1.22 -26.42
C LEU A 390 16.28 0.31 -26.54
N PRO A 391 16.62 0.89 -27.73
CA PRO A 391 16.72 2.35 -27.90
C PRO A 391 15.47 3.14 -27.50
N ARG A 392 14.29 2.49 -27.41
CA ARG A 392 13.00 3.11 -27.08
C ARG A 392 12.20 2.37 -26.02
N SER A 393 12.72 1.30 -25.44
CA SER A 393 12.01 0.53 -24.41
C SER A 393 13.01 -0.14 -23.46
N ARG A 394 12.62 -0.21 -22.20
CA ARG A 394 13.35 -0.90 -21.15
C ARG A 394 12.41 -1.90 -20.51
N THR A 395 12.71 -3.16 -20.64
CA THR A 395 11.95 -4.25 -20.05
C THR A 395 12.79 -4.95 -19.00
N LEU A 396 12.21 -5.17 -17.83
CA LEU A 396 12.76 -6.02 -16.79
C LEU A 396 11.98 -7.34 -16.81
N GLN A 397 12.70 -8.45 -16.87
CA GLN A 397 12.14 -9.78 -16.67
C GLN A 397 12.73 -10.33 -15.38
N ALA A 398 11.88 -10.79 -14.49
CA ALA A 398 12.28 -11.41 -13.24
C ALA A 398 11.72 -12.80 -13.15
N ARG A 399 12.55 -13.69 -12.61
CA ARG A 399 12.19 -15.03 -12.22
C ARG A 399 12.72 -15.26 -10.81
N GLY A 400 11.83 -15.57 -9.87
CA GLY A 400 12.16 -15.78 -8.47
C GLY A 400 11.58 -17.08 -7.94
N LEU A 401 12.37 -17.82 -7.17
CA LEU A 401 11.96 -18.97 -6.37
C LEU A 401 12.35 -18.68 -4.92
N TYR A 402 11.36 -18.67 -4.05
CA TYR A 402 11.51 -18.44 -2.62
C TYR A 402 10.88 -19.61 -1.88
N VAL A 403 11.60 -20.24 -0.99
CA VAL A 403 11.16 -21.43 -0.25
C VAL A 403 11.50 -21.24 1.21
N LEU A 404 10.55 -21.47 2.09
CA LEU A 404 10.73 -21.48 3.53
C LEU A 404 10.14 -22.79 4.08
N CYS A 405 10.88 -23.44 4.95
CA CYS A 405 10.54 -24.69 5.59
C CYS A 405 10.84 -24.59 7.08
N ASP A 406 9.85 -24.90 7.92
CA ASP A 406 9.95 -25.02 9.36
C ASP A 406 10.04 -26.49 9.73
N GLY A 407 11.14 -26.87 10.33
CA GLY A 407 11.49 -28.25 10.60
C GLY A 407 10.96 -28.74 11.94
N MET A 408 10.43 -29.96 11.95
CA MET A 408 9.95 -30.61 13.15
C MET A 408 10.59 -31.97 13.34
N GLY A 409 10.92 -32.32 14.57
CA GLY A 409 11.45 -33.67 14.90
C GLY A 409 12.49 -33.64 16.02
N GLY A 410 12.53 -34.67 16.87
CA GLY A 410 13.53 -34.76 17.94
C GLY A 410 14.95 -34.94 17.42
N HIS A 411 15.97 -34.44 18.17
CA HIS A 411 17.40 -34.67 17.94
C HIS A 411 17.90 -34.27 16.53
N ALA A 412 17.83 -32.99 16.16
CA ALA A 412 18.30 -32.44 14.88
C ALA A 412 17.58 -33.03 13.63
N GLY A 413 16.43 -33.65 13.79
CA GLY A 413 15.66 -34.17 12.67
C GLY A 413 14.96 -33.11 11.86
N GLY A 414 14.47 -32.04 12.51
CA GLY A 414 13.82 -30.91 11.86
C GLY A 414 14.76 -30.14 10.94
N GLU A 415 15.96 -29.80 11.41
CA GLU A 415 17.02 -29.13 10.64
C GLU A 415 17.37 -29.87 9.34
N VAL A 416 17.49 -31.23 9.41
CA VAL A 416 17.77 -32.06 8.24
C VAL A 416 16.58 -32.07 7.27
N ALA A 417 15.35 -32.13 7.78
CA ALA A 417 14.16 -32.18 6.95
C ALA A 417 13.93 -30.86 6.20
N SER A 418 14.02 -29.72 6.88
CA SER A 418 13.84 -28.39 6.28
C SER A 418 14.92 -28.09 5.22
N GLU A 419 16.21 -28.35 5.54
CA GLU A 419 17.30 -28.18 4.58
C GLU A 419 17.14 -29.06 3.33
N LEU A 420 16.77 -30.33 3.53
CA LEU A 420 16.59 -31.30 2.43
C LEU A 420 15.41 -30.91 1.54
N ALA A 421 14.30 -30.41 2.13
CA ALA A 421 13.15 -29.97 1.39
C ALA A 421 13.50 -28.76 0.49
N VAL A 422 14.10 -27.72 1.05
CA VAL A 422 14.50 -26.51 0.30
C VAL A 422 15.44 -26.87 -0.84
N LYS A 423 16.51 -27.61 -0.57
CA LYS A 423 17.49 -28.00 -1.60
C LYS A 423 16.86 -28.86 -2.70
N THR A 424 15.95 -29.76 -2.35
CA THR A 424 15.26 -30.60 -3.34
C THR A 424 14.38 -29.79 -4.27
N VAL A 425 13.60 -28.87 -3.72
CA VAL A 425 12.74 -27.98 -4.49
C VAL A 425 13.56 -27.07 -5.40
N GLN A 426 14.63 -26.47 -4.90
CA GLN A 426 15.53 -25.63 -5.69
C GLN A 426 16.14 -26.43 -6.86
N GLN A 427 16.71 -27.60 -6.60
CA GLN A 427 17.27 -28.43 -7.65
C GLN A 427 16.23 -28.84 -8.69
N TYR A 428 15.01 -29.18 -8.26
CA TYR A 428 13.94 -29.56 -9.18
C TYR A 428 13.59 -28.40 -10.14
N PHE A 429 13.41 -27.18 -9.64
CA PHE A 429 13.07 -26.05 -10.49
C PHE A 429 14.24 -25.53 -11.33
N GLN A 430 15.48 -25.66 -10.88
CA GLN A 430 16.66 -25.40 -11.73
C GLN A 430 16.66 -26.30 -12.99
N GLU A 431 16.22 -27.55 -12.87
CA GLU A 431 16.17 -28.50 -13.98
C GLU A 431 14.89 -28.39 -14.84
N LYS A 432 13.74 -28.15 -14.21
CA LYS A 432 12.42 -28.24 -14.86
C LYS A 432 11.82 -26.90 -15.28
N TRP A 433 12.11 -25.84 -14.57
CA TRP A 433 11.55 -24.52 -14.89
C TRP A 433 12.48 -23.76 -15.84
N VAL A 434 12.47 -24.12 -17.12
CA VAL A 434 13.25 -23.46 -18.19
C VAL A 434 12.44 -22.46 -19.02
N SER A 435 11.11 -22.54 -18.97
CA SER A 435 10.21 -21.64 -19.72
C SER A 435 10.15 -20.25 -19.09
N GLN A 436 9.68 -19.27 -19.88
CA GLN A 436 9.37 -17.93 -19.39
C GLN A 436 7.95 -17.81 -18.82
N GLU A 437 7.28 -18.93 -18.58
CA GLU A 437 5.98 -19.01 -17.94
C GLU A 437 6.10 -19.72 -16.59
N LEU A 438 5.15 -19.46 -15.69
CA LEU A 438 5.08 -20.21 -14.44
C LEU A 438 4.88 -21.70 -14.70
N PRO A 439 5.45 -22.58 -13.87
CA PRO A 439 5.18 -24.01 -13.90
C PRO A 439 3.70 -24.29 -13.66
N THR A 440 3.20 -25.40 -14.20
CA THR A 440 1.81 -25.82 -13.97
C THR A 440 1.61 -26.33 -12.55
N VAL A 441 0.36 -26.44 -12.11
CA VAL A 441 -0.02 -27.02 -10.79
C VAL A 441 0.64 -28.39 -10.58
N GLU A 442 0.61 -29.24 -11.61
CA GLU A 442 1.17 -30.59 -11.57
C GLU A 442 2.69 -30.54 -11.35
N THR A 443 3.40 -29.70 -12.08
CA THR A 443 4.86 -29.54 -11.93
C THR A 443 5.23 -29.02 -10.54
N ILE A 444 4.44 -28.10 -9.98
CA ILE A 444 4.65 -27.59 -8.64
C ILE A 444 4.41 -28.67 -7.60
N ARG A 445 3.33 -29.45 -7.73
CA ARG A 445 3.05 -30.57 -6.84
C ARG A 445 4.10 -31.68 -6.92
N GLU A 446 4.61 -31.98 -8.11
CA GLU A 446 5.72 -32.94 -8.28
C GLU A 446 6.97 -32.54 -7.49
N ALA A 447 7.34 -31.25 -7.47
CA ALA A 447 8.46 -30.75 -6.67
C ALA A 447 8.25 -31.02 -5.18
N VAL A 448 7.03 -30.76 -4.68
CA VAL A 448 6.66 -30.98 -3.27
C VAL A 448 6.64 -32.46 -2.93
N TYR A 449 6.07 -33.29 -3.79
CA TYR A 449 6.07 -34.74 -3.60
C TYR A 449 7.49 -35.32 -3.60
N LEU A 450 8.38 -34.85 -4.46
CA LEU A 450 9.78 -35.29 -4.48
C LEU A 450 10.50 -34.91 -3.18
N ALA A 451 10.27 -33.72 -2.65
CA ALA A 451 10.81 -33.30 -1.36
C ALA A 451 10.28 -34.20 -0.23
N ASN A 452 8.95 -34.41 -0.21
CA ASN A 452 8.35 -35.35 0.74
C ASN A 452 8.96 -36.73 0.68
N GLN A 453 9.11 -37.30 -0.53
CA GLN A 453 9.63 -38.67 -0.72
C GLN A 453 11.03 -38.79 -0.17
N LYS A 454 11.92 -37.82 -0.41
CA LYS A 454 13.30 -37.85 0.11
C LYS A 454 13.35 -37.87 1.63
N ILE A 455 12.53 -37.08 2.30
CA ILE A 455 12.46 -37.03 3.77
C ILE A 455 11.83 -38.34 4.30
N TYR A 456 10.79 -38.82 3.65
CA TYR A 456 10.12 -40.07 4.01
C TYR A 456 11.08 -41.27 3.93
N ASP A 457 11.88 -41.36 2.85
CA ASP A 457 12.86 -42.43 2.66
C ASP A 457 13.93 -42.42 3.75
N LEU A 458 14.41 -41.25 4.17
CA LEU A 458 15.33 -41.12 5.30
C LEU A 458 14.67 -41.58 6.61
N ASN A 459 13.41 -41.24 6.86
CA ASN A 459 12.68 -41.75 8.01
C ASN A 459 12.55 -43.27 8.04
N GLN A 460 12.41 -43.91 6.86
CA GLN A 460 12.33 -45.36 6.76
C GLN A 460 13.70 -46.01 7.00
N GLN A 461 14.79 -45.43 6.49
CA GLN A 461 16.16 -45.94 6.66
C GLN A 461 16.59 -45.90 8.12
N ASP A 462 16.29 -44.82 8.84
CA ASP A 462 16.66 -44.63 10.24
C ASP A 462 15.72 -45.37 11.23
N SER A 463 14.76 -46.15 10.72
CA SER A 463 13.75 -46.86 11.52
C SER A 463 13.00 -45.96 12.49
N ARG A 464 12.89 -44.69 12.19
CA ARG A 464 12.17 -43.69 13.02
C ARG A 464 10.67 -43.96 12.98
N SER A 465 10.02 -43.95 14.12
CA SER A 465 8.58 -44.23 14.21
C SER A 465 7.86 -43.24 15.14
N GLY A 466 6.59 -42.99 14.87
CA GLY A 466 5.76 -42.10 15.69
C GLY A 466 6.25 -40.65 15.69
N VAL A 467 6.25 -40.02 16.86
CA VAL A 467 6.75 -38.65 17.07
C VAL A 467 8.26 -38.45 16.84
N GLY A 468 9.02 -39.52 16.63
CA GLY A 468 10.44 -39.42 16.30
C GLY A 468 10.75 -39.28 14.81
N ARG A 469 9.72 -39.27 13.95
CA ARG A 469 9.90 -39.00 12.51
C ARG A 469 10.21 -37.54 12.29
N MET A 470 11.21 -37.25 11.49
CA MET A 470 11.49 -35.91 11.05
C MET A 470 10.48 -35.48 9.99
N GLY A 471 10.13 -34.22 10.01
CA GLY A 471 9.23 -33.60 9.05
C GLY A 471 9.52 -32.12 8.94
N THR A 472 8.82 -31.46 8.02
CA THR A 472 8.90 -30.02 7.87
C THR A 472 7.63 -29.49 7.22
N THR A 473 7.31 -28.23 7.50
CA THR A 473 6.37 -27.47 6.68
C THR A 473 7.02 -27.09 5.35
N LEU A 474 6.26 -26.49 4.47
CA LEU A 474 6.77 -25.85 3.26
C LEU A 474 5.83 -24.72 2.87
N VAL A 475 6.35 -23.53 2.68
CA VAL A 475 5.72 -22.46 1.92
C VAL A 475 6.66 -22.01 0.81
N MET A 476 6.15 -21.93 -0.40
CA MET A 476 6.94 -21.66 -1.60
C MET A 476 6.24 -20.63 -2.47
N LEU A 477 7.03 -19.68 -2.98
CA LEU A 477 6.60 -18.62 -3.88
C LEU A 477 7.42 -18.66 -5.17
N LEU A 478 6.75 -18.72 -6.30
CA LEU A 478 7.35 -18.61 -7.63
C LEU A 478 6.85 -17.30 -8.26
N VAL A 479 7.78 -16.49 -8.72
CA VAL A 479 7.50 -15.21 -9.38
C VAL A 479 8.02 -15.25 -10.81
N GLN A 480 7.15 -14.95 -11.78
CA GLN A 480 7.54 -14.75 -13.18
C GLN A 480 6.95 -13.43 -13.67
N ASN A 481 7.76 -12.38 -13.65
CA ASN A 481 7.33 -10.99 -13.90
C ASN A 481 6.24 -10.55 -12.91
N THR A 482 5.01 -10.33 -13.38
CA THR A 482 3.84 -9.97 -12.56
C THR A 482 3.01 -11.18 -12.13
N LYS A 483 3.31 -12.38 -12.66
CA LYS A 483 2.58 -13.60 -12.34
C LYS A 483 3.23 -14.33 -11.18
N VAL A 484 2.42 -14.86 -10.30
CA VAL A 484 2.82 -15.50 -9.05
C VAL A 484 2.13 -16.84 -8.90
N ALA A 485 2.89 -17.85 -8.45
CA ALA A 485 2.35 -19.11 -7.98
C ALA A 485 2.82 -19.35 -6.53
N VAL A 486 1.93 -19.85 -5.71
CA VAL A 486 2.15 -20.18 -4.30
C VAL A 486 1.86 -21.65 -4.09
N ALA A 487 2.70 -22.34 -3.34
CA ALA A 487 2.37 -23.68 -2.86
C ALA A 487 2.75 -23.79 -1.38
N HIS A 488 1.91 -24.50 -0.60
CA HIS A 488 2.23 -24.72 0.81
C HIS A 488 1.74 -26.07 1.33
N VAL A 489 2.39 -26.52 2.40
CA VAL A 489 2.04 -27.64 3.26
C VAL A 489 2.43 -27.30 4.68
N GLY A 490 1.49 -27.28 5.60
CA GLY A 490 1.71 -26.91 7.00
C GLY A 490 1.06 -25.57 7.35
N ASP A 491 1.65 -24.87 8.30
CA ASP A 491 1.20 -23.62 8.89
C ASP A 491 2.19 -22.46 8.69
N SER A 492 3.31 -22.68 8.00
CA SER A 492 4.11 -21.57 7.48
C SER A 492 3.31 -20.81 6.42
N ARG A 493 3.30 -19.47 6.50
CA ARG A 493 2.34 -18.62 5.80
C ARG A 493 2.98 -17.78 4.72
N LEU A 494 2.18 -17.45 3.68
CA LEU A 494 2.44 -16.33 2.77
C LEU A 494 1.45 -15.22 3.04
N TYR A 495 1.99 -14.02 3.22
CA TYR A 495 1.20 -12.77 3.29
C TYR A 495 1.45 -11.92 2.06
N ARG A 496 0.41 -11.23 1.62
CA ARG A 496 0.44 -10.20 0.58
C ARG A 496 0.00 -8.88 1.18
N LEU A 497 0.85 -7.86 1.05
CA LEU A 497 0.55 -6.50 1.46
C LEU A 497 0.51 -5.59 0.24
N THR A 498 -0.55 -4.80 0.11
CA THR A 498 -0.69 -3.71 -0.85
C THR A 498 -1.21 -2.46 -0.14
N ARG A 499 -1.00 -1.27 -0.74
CA ARG A 499 -1.48 -0.02 -0.13
C ARG A 499 -3.00 0.05 -0.03
N LYS A 500 -3.72 -0.57 -0.98
CA LYS A 500 -5.18 -0.55 -1.04
C LYS A 500 -5.83 -1.69 -0.26
N GLY A 501 -5.26 -2.88 -0.36
CA GLY A 501 -5.82 -4.10 0.22
C GLY A 501 -5.34 -4.39 1.64
N GLY A 502 -4.34 -3.63 2.16
CA GLY A 502 -3.71 -3.96 3.44
C GLY A 502 -2.99 -5.30 3.43
N LEU A 503 -2.78 -5.87 4.61
CA LEU A 503 -2.17 -7.18 4.78
C LEU A 503 -3.22 -8.29 4.67
N VAL A 504 -2.97 -9.26 3.80
CA VAL A 504 -3.84 -10.44 3.58
C VAL A 504 -3.00 -11.70 3.65
N GLN A 505 -3.39 -12.66 4.50
CA GLN A 505 -2.84 -14.03 4.48
C GLN A 505 -3.36 -14.74 3.22
N VAL A 506 -2.46 -15.21 2.38
CA VAL A 506 -2.77 -15.91 1.13
C VAL A 506 -2.97 -17.42 1.37
N THR A 507 -2.11 -18.02 2.18
CA THR A 507 -2.18 -19.46 2.53
C THR A 507 -3.24 -19.73 3.60
N VAL A 508 -3.75 -20.96 3.64
CA VAL A 508 -4.68 -21.43 4.68
C VAL A 508 -4.01 -22.55 5.47
N ASP A 509 -3.82 -22.36 6.78
CA ASP A 509 -3.03 -23.26 7.61
C ASP A 509 -3.57 -24.69 7.62
N HIS A 510 -2.69 -25.67 7.51
CA HIS A 510 -3.04 -27.08 7.60
C HIS A 510 -3.10 -27.55 9.06
N GLU A 511 -3.97 -26.93 9.84
CA GLU A 511 -4.21 -27.24 11.24
C GLU A 511 -5.56 -27.93 11.49
N VAL A 512 -5.67 -28.57 12.64
CA VAL A 512 -6.94 -29.16 13.08
C VAL A 512 -8.00 -28.09 13.25
N GLY A 513 -7.68 -26.95 13.83
CA GLY A 513 -8.61 -25.82 14.03
C GLY A 513 -9.19 -25.34 12.70
N GLN A 514 -8.34 -25.09 11.73
CA GLN A 514 -8.74 -24.62 10.39
C GLN A 514 -9.57 -25.67 9.64
N ARG A 515 -9.23 -26.97 9.78
CA ARG A 515 -10.04 -28.07 9.23
C ARG A 515 -11.45 -28.12 9.85
N GLU A 516 -11.60 -27.81 11.12
CA GLU A 516 -12.92 -27.76 11.77
C GLU A 516 -13.72 -26.53 11.30
N ILE A 517 -13.07 -25.39 11.07
CA ILE A 517 -13.70 -24.20 10.47
C ILE A 517 -14.23 -24.51 9.07
N SER A 518 -13.45 -25.22 8.25
CA SER A 518 -13.88 -25.62 6.89
C SER A 518 -15.08 -26.56 6.89
N LYS A 519 -15.38 -27.23 8.01
CA LYS A 519 -16.60 -28.04 8.22
C LYS A 519 -17.78 -27.22 8.76
N GLY A 520 -17.62 -25.90 8.94
CA GLY A 520 -18.66 -24.99 9.41
C GLY A 520 -18.69 -24.80 10.94
N ILE A 521 -17.63 -25.19 11.66
CA ILE A 521 -17.49 -24.88 13.09
C ILE A 521 -17.03 -23.43 13.24
N GLU A 522 -17.63 -22.71 14.18
CA GLU A 522 -17.25 -21.34 14.47
C GLU A 522 -15.77 -21.25 14.93
N PRO A 523 -14.97 -20.26 14.43
CA PRO A 523 -13.54 -20.14 14.73
C PRO A 523 -13.20 -20.18 16.21
N SER A 524 -13.96 -19.47 17.06
CA SER A 524 -13.77 -19.45 18.49
C SER A 524 -13.90 -20.82 19.16
N ILE A 525 -14.77 -21.70 18.62
CA ILE A 525 -14.99 -23.06 19.10
C ILE A 525 -13.90 -23.99 18.55
N ALA A 526 -13.56 -23.84 17.27
CA ALA A 526 -12.54 -24.65 16.62
C ALA A 526 -11.17 -24.50 17.30
N TYR A 527 -10.75 -23.26 17.58
CA TYR A 527 -9.48 -22.96 18.23
C TYR A 527 -9.50 -23.09 19.77
N ALA A 528 -10.66 -23.29 20.40
CA ALA A 528 -10.72 -23.65 21.82
C ALA A 528 -10.34 -25.12 22.10
N ARG A 529 -10.15 -25.95 21.07
CA ARG A 529 -9.74 -27.35 21.20
C ARG A 529 -8.27 -27.47 21.63
N PRO A 530 -7.91 -28.43 22.50
CA PRO A 530 -6.52 -28.64 22.90
C PRO A 530 -5.56 -29.05 21.77
N ASP A 531 -6.10 -29.59 20.67
CA ASP A 531 -5.38 -30.05 19.48
C ASP A 531 -5.54 -29.09 18.27
N ALA A 532 -6.04 -27.89 18.47
CA ALA A 532 -6.38 -26.95 17.39
C ALA A 532 -5.20 -26.61 16.48
N TYR A 533 -4.05 -26.36 17.07
CA TYR A 533 -2.81 -26.00 16.39
C TYR A 533 -1.98 -27.21 15.91
N GLN A 534 -2.51 -28.44 16.04
CA GLN A 534 -1.82 -29.62 15.55
C GLN A 534 -1.88 -29.67 14.01
N LEU A 535 -0.71 -29.82 13.37
CA LEU A 535 -0.63 -29.98 11.92
C LEU A 535 -1.37 -31.20 11.42
N THR A 536 -2.16 -31.03 10.39
CA THR A 536 -2.86 -32.08 9.65
C THR A 536 -2.01 -32.64 8.50
N GLN A 537 -1.09 -31.81 7.97
CA GLN A 537 -0.16 -32.17 6.90
C GLN A 537 1.24 -31.59 7.17
N ALA A 538 2.26 -32.36 6.82
CA ALA A 538 3.68 -31.97 6.82
C ALA A 538 4.44 -32.89 5.87
N LEU A 539 5.58 -32.44 5.34
CA LEU A 539 6.49 -33.25 4.53
C LEU A 539 7.25 -34.24 5.41
N GLY A 540 7.41 -35.46 4.94
CA GLY A 540 8.28 -36.49 5.53
C GLY A 540 7.63 -37.53 6.44
N PRO A 541 6.67 -37.20 7.35
CA PRO A 541 6.07 -38.20 8.24
C PRO A 541 5.23 -39.27 7.52
N ARG A 542 4.63 -38.93 6.37
CA ARG A 542 3.72 -39.78 5.61
C ARG A 542 4.13 -39.88 4.16
N ASP A 543 3.60 -40.89 3.46
CA ASP A 543 3.80 -41.05 2.03
C ASP A 543 3.03 -40.02 1.20
N GLU A 544 3.29 -39.97 -0.10
CA GLU A 544 2.65 -39.00 -1.03
C GLU A 544 1.12 -39.12 -1.09
N ASN A 545 0.54 -40.31 -0.84
CA ASN A 545 -0.90 -40.52 -0.90
C ASN A 545 -1.66 -39.77 0.23
N SER A 546 -0.95 -39.36 1.27
CA SER A 546 -1.47 -38.67 2.42
C SER A 546 -1.16 -37.17 2.41
N LEU A 547 -0.57 -36.65 1.31
CA LEU A 547 -0.13 -35.28 1.16
C LEU A 547 -0.93 -34.59 0.05
N TYR A 548 -1.46 -33.42 0.34
CA TYR A 548 -2.26 -32.62 -0.59
C TYR A 548 -1.75 -31.17 -0.57
N PRO A 549 -0.69 -30.84 -1.35
CA PRO A 549 -0.17 -29.49 -1.42
C PRO A 549 -1.20 -28.54 -2.03
N ASP A 550 -1.51 -27.45 -1.37
CA ASP A 550 -2.32 -26.37 -1.93
C ASP A 550 -1.47 -25.54 -2.89
N VAL A 551 -2.06 -25.19 -4.02
CA VAL A 551 -1.39 -24.40 -5.07
C VAL A 551 -2.36 -23.33 -5.56
N GLU A 552 -1.94 -22.07 -5.47
CA GLU A 552 -2.71 -20.90 -5.88
C GLU A 552 -1.92 -20.04 -6.87
N PHE A 553 -2.62 -19.36 -7.78
CA PHE A 553 -2.03 -18.44 -8.75
C PHE A 553 -2.73 -17.09 -8.67
N PHE A 554 -1.95 -16.03 -8.74
CA PHE A 554 -2.49 -14.67 -8.88
C PHE A 554 -1.54 -13.78 -9.69
N GLU A 555 -2.03 -12.61 -10.10
CA GLU A 555 -1.26 -11.61 -10.80
C GLU A 555 -1.13 -10.34 -9.97
N ILE A 556 0.03 -9.69 -10.05
CA ILE A 556 0.35 -8.45 -9.35
C ILE A 556 -0.04 -7.28 -10.24
N HIS A 557 -1.01 -6.48 -9.79
CA HIS A 557 -1.55 -5.32 -10.51
C HIS A 557 -1.18 -3.98 -9.86
N GLU A 558 -0.55 -4.00 -8.70
CA GLU A 558 -0.06 -2.82 -7.97
C GLU A 558 1.21 -3.19 -7.18
N ASP A 559 1.92 -2.18 -6.68
CA ASP A 559 3.08 -2.42 -5.84
C ASP A 559 2.72 -3.32 -4.66
N THR A 560 3.46 -4.42 -4.53
CA THR A 560 3.13 -5.49 -3.61
C THR A 560 4.37 -5.90 -2.81
N LEU A 561 4.20 -6.10 -1.51
CA LEU A 561 5.14 -6.77 -0.63
C LEU A 561 4.62 -8.17 -0.30
N LEU A 562 5.41 -9.18 -0.59
CA LEU A 562 5.11 -10.58 -0.24
C LEU A 562 6.04 -10.98 0.90
N LEU A 563 5.47 -11.64 1.93
CA LEU A 563 6.21 -12.12 3.09
C LEU A 563 5.91 -13.61 3.30
N LEU A 564 6.95 -14.44 3.19
CA LEU A 564 6.90 -15.81 3.67
C LEU A 564 7.36 -15.81 5.14
N ALA A 565 6.64 -16.49 6.00
CA ALA A 565 6.87 -16.49 7.46
C ALA A 565 6.73 -17.90 8.02
N SER A 566 7.68 -18.30 8.90
CA SER A 566 7.45 -19.44 9.82
C SER A 566 6.48 -19.04 10.94
N ASP A 567 6.00 -20.02 11.71
CA ASP A 567 5.07 -19.77 12.83
C ASP A 567 5.67 -18.84 13.89
N GLY A 568 6.97 -18.97 14.22
CA GLY A 568 7.65 -18.06 15.13
C GLY A 568 7.61 -16.59 14.71
N LEU A 569 7.40 -16.28 13.41
CA LEU A 569 7.20 -14.91 12.93
C LEU A 569 5.72 -14.53 12.89
N SER A 570 4.82 -15.47 12.58
CA SER A 570 3.41 -15.18 12.29
C SER A 570 2.44 -15.50 13.43
N ASP A 571 2.87 -16.18 14.47
CA ASP A 571 2.02 -16.55 15.61
C ASP A 571 1.50 -15.33 16.38
N ASN A 572 0.37 -15.55 17.07
CA ASN A 572 -0.28 -14.57 17.97
C ASN A 572 -0.76 -13.30 17.25
N ASP A 573 -1.14 -13.39 15.97
CA ASP A 573 -1.56 -12.25 15.15
C ASP A 573 -0.51 -11.11 15.14
N LEU A 574 0.77 -11.45 15.27
CA LEU A 574 1.85 -10.49 15.40
C LEU A 574 1.95 -9.60 14.16
N LEU A 575 1.89 -10.20 12.98
CA LEU A 575 1.97 -9.49 11.71
C LEU A 575 0.72 -8.65 11.47
N GLU A 576 -0.46 -9.21 11.69
CA GLU A 576 -1.76 -8.56 11.52
C GLU A 576 -1.93 -7.34 12.42
N SER A 577 -1.37 -7.41 13.63
CA SER A 577 -1.43 -6.31 14.60
C SER A 577 -0.41 -5.19 14.33
N ASN A 578 0.67 -5.47 13.60
CA ASN A 578 1.82 -4.56 13.50
C ASN A 578 2.20 -4.18 12.05
N TYR A 579 1.50 -4.68 11.01
CA TYR A 579 1.90 -4.49 9.61
C TYR A 579 1.99 -3.02 9.18
N GLN A 580 1.14 -2.15 9.69
CA GLN A 580 1.14 -0.73 9.34
C GLN A 580 2.45 -0.04 9.77
N THR A 581 3.04 -0.49 10.89
CA THR A 581 4.27 0.09 11.43
C THR A 581 5.52 -0.54 10.80
N TYR A 582 5.52 -1.86 10.60
CA TYR A 582 6.72 -2.60 10.22
C TYR A 582 6.76 -3.02 8.74
N LEU A 583 5.61 -3.30 8.12
CA LEU A 583 5.57 -3.81 6.75
C LEU A 583 5.15 -2.74 5.72
N GLU A 584 4.16 -1.90 6.03
CA GLU A 584 3.66 -0.90 5.08
C GLU A 584 4.76 0.09 4.58
N PRO A 585 5.68 0.58 5.43
CA PRO A 585 6.79 1.41 4.96
C PRO A 585 7.72 0.70 3.96
N LEU A 586 7.81 -0.64 4.04
CA LEU A 586 8.66 -1.44 3.15
C LEU A 586 8.12 -1.55 1.72
N LEU A 587 6.89 -1.13 1.48
CA LEU A 587 6.36 -0.96 0.11
C LEU A 587 7.12 0.13 -0.65
N SER A 588 7.70 1.12 0.04
CA SER A 588 8.47 2.19 -0.61
C SER A 588 9.86 1.73 -1.04
N SER A 589 10.27 2.08 -2.27
CA SER A 589 11.61 1.76 -2.81
C SER A 589 12.75 2.44 -2.04
N GLY A 590 12.45 3.52 -1.30
CA GLY A 590 13.43 4.25 -0.50
C GLY A 590 13.82 3.57 0.82
N VAL A 591 13.09 2.52 1.22
CA VAL A 591 13.30 1.83 2.50
C VAL A 591 14.08 0.53 2.28
N ASN A 592 15.07 0.28 3.15
CA ASN A 592 15.91 -0.91 3.07
C ASN A 592 15.15 -2.14 3.60
N LEU A 593 14.94 -3.15 2.73
CA LEU A 593 14.23 -4.38 3.08
C LEU A 593 14.94 -5.21 4.15
N GLU A 594 16.28 -5.28 4.09
CA GLU A 594 17.08 -6.09 5.02
C GLU A 594 16.97 -5.55 6.46
N LEU A 595 16.98 -4.22 6.62
CA LEU A 595 16.75 -3.58 7.91
C LEU A 595 15.32 -3.81 8.40
N GLY A 596 14.32 -3.60 7.52
CA GLY A 596 12.93 -3.83 7.89
C GLY A 596 12.65 -5.27 8.30
N LEU A 597 13.26 -6.26 7.64
CA LEU A 597 13.14 -7.66 8.05
C LEU A 597 13.85 -7.92 9.39
N SER A 598 15.00 -7.27 9.62
CA SER A 598 15.68 -7.35 10.92
C SER A 598 14.81 -6.84 12.06
N ASP A 599 14.20 -5.66 11.88
CA ASP A 599 13.32 -5.06 12.89
C ASP A 599 12.09 -5.94 13.16
N LEU A 600 11.57 -6.60 12.12
CA LEU A 600 10.45 -7.54 12.23
C LEU A 600 10.83 -8.80 13.02
N ILE A 601 12.03 -9.35 12.78
CA ILE A 601 12.55 -10.50 13.53
C ILE A 601 12.84 -10.13 14.99
N ASP A 602 13.35 -8.92 15.25
CA ASP A 602 13.55 -8.44 16.60
C ASP A 602 12.22 -8.28 17.35
N LEU A 603 11.17 -7.78 16.68
CA LEU A 603 9.82 -7.74 17.22
C LEU A 603 9.31 -9.16 17.55
N ALA A 604 9.45 -10.11 16.62
CA ALA A 604 9.03 -11.49 16.85
C ALA A 604 9.80 -12.14 18.01
N ASN A 605 11.08 -11.86 18.15
CA ASN A 605 11.88 -12.29 19.29
C ASN A 605 11.37 -11.78 20.64
N GLU A 606 10.72 -10.62 20.67
CA GLU A 606 10.11 -10.09 21.89
C GLU A 606 8.79 -10.77 22.25
N TYR A 607 7.96 -11.09 21.25
CA TYR A 607 6.62 -11.63 21.45
C TYR A 607 6.54 -13.15 21.27
N ASN A 608 7.24 -13.71 20.26
CA ASN A 608 7.20 -15.11 19.86
C ASN A 608 8.57 -15.81 20.01
N GLY A 609 9.48 -15.28 20.78
CA GLY A 609 10.85 -15.81 20.94
C GLY A 609 10.95 -17.24 21.54
N HIS A 610 9.84 -17.95 21.63
CA HIS A 610 9.77 -19.35 22.06
C HIS A 610 10.10 -20.34 20.93
N ASP A 611 10.07 -19.88 19.68
CA ASP A 611 10.41 -20.71 18.50
C ASP A 611 11.47 -20.07 17.60
N ASN A 612 11.90 -20.81 16.56
CA ASN A 612 12.73 -20.31 15.47
C ASN A 612 11.92 -19.30 14.65
N ILE A 613 12.55 -18.25 14.17
CA ILE A 613 11.88 -17.13 13.51
C ILE A 613 12.52 -16.94 12.14
N THR A 614 11.74 -17.15 11.08
CA THR A 614 12.25 -17.01 9.72
C THR A 614 11.27 -16.20 8.85
N GLY A 615 11.81 -15.28 8.07
CA GLY A 615 11.05 -14.50 7.10
C GLY A 615 11.79 -14.31 5.79
N ILE A 616 11.03 -14.25 4.68
CA ILE A 616 11.51 -13.81 3.37
C ILE A 616 10.59 -12.70 2.88
N LEU A 617 11.15 -11.53 2.61
CA LEU A 617 10.45 -10.40 1.99
C LEU A 617 10.77 -10.34 0.51
N VAL A 618 9.73 -10.13 -0.31
CA VAL A 618 9.85 -9.89 -1.75
C VAL A 618 9.03 -8.66 -2.11
N ARG A 619 9.69 -7.55 -2.45
CA ARG A 619 9.05 -6.32 -2.91
C ARG A 619 8.99 -6.30 -4.42
N VAL A 620 7.78 -6.29 -4.96
CA VAL A 620 7.52 -6.25 -6.41
C VAL A 620 6.93 -4.89 -6.74
N LYS A 621 7.63 -4.11 -7.56
CA LYS A 621 7.16 -2.84 -8.10
C LYS A 621 6.72 -3.04 -9.53
N VAL A 622 5.57 -2.46 -9.88
CA VAL A 622 5.00 -2.56 -11.21
C VAL A 622 4.71 -1.18 -11.81
N CYS A 623 4.59 -1.12 -13.11
CA CYS A 623 4.14 0.08 -13.82
C CYS A 623 3.26 -0.34 -15.00
N PRO A 624 2.40 0.54 -15.51
CA PRO A 624 1.59 0.25 -16.68
C PRO A 624 2.45 -0.18 -17.88
N ASN A 625 2.03 -1.26 -18.55
CA ASN A 625 2.75 -1.79 -19.71
C ASN A 625 2.57 -0.89 -20.92
N GLN A 626 3.64 -0.26 -21.37
CA GLN A 626 3.65 0.62 -22.54
C GLN A 626 3.76 -0.14 -23.88
N GLN A 627 4.00 -1.46 -23.86
CA GLN A 627 4.36 -2.23 -25.06
C GLN A 627 3.22 -3.09 -25.65
N SER A 628 2.09 -3.22 -25.00
CA SER A 628 1.00 -4.10 -25.50
C SER A 628 0.28 -3.56 -26.75
N PHE A 629 0.82 -2.52 -27.41
CA PHE A 629 0.14 -1.83 -28.51
C PHE A 629 1.10 -1.40 -29.65
N GLN A 630 1.92 -2.33 -30.14
CA GLN A 630 2.55 -2.20 -31.47
C GLN A 630 1.92 -3.16 -32.46
#